data_62a93ab6666a43c73d0ae2e159a63e46
#
_entry.id   62a93ab6666a43c73d0ae2e159a63e46
#
_cell.length_a   1.000
_cell.length_b   1.000
_cell.length_c   1.000
_cell.angle_alpha   90.00
_cell.angle_beta   90.00
_cell.angle_gamma   90.00
#
_symmetry.space_group_name_H-M   'P 1'
#
loop_
_entity.id
_entity.type
_entity.pdbx_description
1 polymer ?
#
loop_
_entity_poly.entity_id
_entity_poly.type
_entity_poly.pdbx_seq_one_letter_code
_entity_poly.pdbx_strand_id
1 'polypeptide(L)'
;MPEPLTLRMVLIVIVGVFLASFVDGIAGGGGIISVPTYFLAGLPAHLALGTNKLSSCIGTAVSAGRFVKNGYVDWKLGIPSILLALLGSHWGTLLQLSLDEKVLKWLLLIVLPIVAVVVLRQRQLPEQRREMDERRRAAVVWLASFVVGGYDGFYGPGTGTFLLLIFCTLAGLDLRTASGNVKLVNLASNLGSVFTSLMNGKVFLLLGLIGAAASVAGHYIGSGLAIKDGSRIVRPVVLLVLALLAVKVVPELFV
;
A
#
# COMPACT_ATOMS: atom_id res chain seq x y z
N MET A 1 12.64 -11.21 22.33
CA MET A 1 11.64 -10.20 22.73
C MET A 1 11.97 -8.92 21.98
N PRO A 2 11.01 -8.12 21.50
CA PRO A 2 11.33 -6.83 20.94
C PRO A 2 12.03 -5.97 22.01
N GLU A 3 12.98 -5.16 21.58
CA GLU A 3 13.62 -4.20 22.48
C GLU A 3 12.58 -3.29 23.16
N PRO A 4 12.85 -2.78 24.38
CA PRO A 4 11.95 -1.87 25.04
C PRO A 4 11.66 -0.65 24.17
N LEU A 5 10.40 -0.20 24.14
CA LEU A 5 9.98 0.94 23.35
C LEU A 5 10.78 2.19 23.73
N THR A 6 11.55 2.72 22.78
CA THR A 6 12.35 3.93 22.97
C THR A 6 11.67 5.16 22.37
N LEU A 7 11.94 6.35 22.93
CA LEU A 7 11.44 7.60 22.37
C LEU A 7 11.88 7.80 20.90
N ARG A 8 13.11 7.37 20.57
CA ARG A 8 13.64 7.41 19.21
C ARG A 8 12.78 6.58 18.23
N MET A 9 12.42 5.35 18.61
CA MET A 9 11.55 4.50 17.80
C MET A 9 10.19 5.16 17.54
N VAL A 10 9.60 5.73 18.59
CA VAL A 10 8.30 6.42 18.52
C VAL A 10 8.35 7.61 17.57
N LEU A 11 9.37 8.47 17.69
CA LEU A 11 9.51 9.66 16.83
C LEU A 11 9.73 9.28 15.36
N ILE A 12 10.59 8.28 15.08
CA ILE A 12 10.82 7.77 13.72
C ILE A 12 9.50 7.27 13.13
N VAL A 13 8.75 6.46 13.89
CA VAL A 13 7.49 5.87 13.42
C VAL A 13 6.41 6.94 13.21
N ILE A 14 6.24 7.89 14.13
CA ILE A 14 5.24 8.95 13.96
C ILE A 14 5.50 9.75 12.67
N VAL A 15 6.73 10.24 12.48
CA VAL A 15 7.06 11.09 11.32
C VAL A 15 7.02 10.27 10.02
N GLY A 16 7.68 9.11 10.00
CA GLY A 16 7.79 8.31 8.78
C GLY A 16 6.45 7.72 8.35
N VAL A 17 5.64 7.22 9.31
CA VAL A 17 4.31 6.66 8.99
C VAL A 17 3.32 7.76 8.60
N PHE A 18 3.38 8.95 9.22
CA PHE A 18 2.57 10.09 8.78
C PHE A 18 2.86 10.45 7.32
N LEU A 19 4.13 10.65 6.95
CA LEU A 19 4.53 10.98 5.58
C LEU A 19 4.15 9.86 4.59
N ALA A 20 4.40 8.61 4.97
CA ALA A 20 4.00 7.45 4.18
C ALA A 20 2.50 7.43 3.92
N SER A 21 1.71 7.61 4.95
CA SER A 21 0.25 7.56 4.90
C SER A 21 -0.36 8.76 4.18
N PHE A 22 0.28 9.93 4.27
CA PHE A 22 -0.09 11.10 3.49
C PHE A 22 0.04 10.82 1.98
N VAL A 23 1.20 10.30 1.57
CA VAL A 23 1.45 9.89 0.18
C VAL A 23 0.51 8.77 -0.24
N ASP A 24 0.31 7.76 0.62
CA ASP A 24 -0.60 6.65 0.33
C ASP A 24 -2.04 7.11 0.16
N GLY A 25 -2.48 8.03 1.00
CA GLY A 25 -3.81 8.64 0.93
C GLY A 25 -4.09 9.29 -0.42
N ILE A 26 -3.07 9.88 -1.04
CA ILE A 26 -3.17 10.56 -2.34
C ILE A 26 -3.14 9.56 -3.50
N ALA A 27 -2.10 8.74 -3.59
CA ALA A 27 -1.76 8.02 -4.81
C ALA A 27 -1.51 6.51 -4.63
N GLY A 28 -1.56 6.03 -3.39
CA GLY A 28 -1.05 4.72 -3.04
C GLY A 28 0.49 4.70 -2.96
N GLY A 29 1.06 3.59 -2.54
CA GLY A 29 2.52 3.42 -2.51
C GLY A 29 3.22 3.87 -1.23
N GLY A 30 2.50 4.25 -0.17
CA GLY A 30 3.07 4.63 1.12
C GLY A 30 3.97 3.56 1.76
N GLY A 31 3.75 2.29 1.44
CA GLY A 31 4.59 1.18 1.90
C GLY A 31 6.08 1.33 1.61
N ILE A 32 6.41 2.09 0.56
CA ILE A 32 7.78 2.42 0.17
C ILE A 32 8.50 3.24 1.26
N ILE A 33 7.77 4.06 1.98
CA ILE A 33 8.27 4.90 3.06
C ILE A 33 8.05 4.20 4.40
N SER A 34 6.85 3.64 4.64
CA SER A 34 6.49 3.09 5.95
C SER A 34 7.27 1.82 6.30
N VAL A 35 7.51 0.91 5.36
CA VAL A 35 8.28 -0.31 5.64
C VAL A 35 9.72 0.02 6.05
N PRO A 36 10.50 0.81 5.28
CA PRO A 36 11.81 1.29 5.74
C PRO A 36 11.76 2.05 7.08
N THR A 37 10.69 2.79 7.35
CA THR A 37 10.54 3.50 8.63
C THR A 37 10.56 2.52 9.81
N TYR A 38 9.87 1.40 9.75
CA TYR A 38 9.87 0.39 10.80
C TYR A 38 11.22 -0.33 10.92
N PHE A 39 11.94 -0.52 9.81
CA PHE A 39 13.33 -1.02 9.86
C PHE A 39 14.29 -0.02 10.52
N LEU A 40 14.17 1.28 10.19
CA LEU A 40 14.97 2.35 10.82
C LEU A 40 14.64 2.51 12.32
N ALA A 41 13.43 2.15 12.72
CA ALA A 41 13.05 2.06 14.12
C ALA A 41 13.66 0.84 14.84
N GLY A 42 14.38 -0.04 14.13
CA GLY A 42 15.11 -1.17 14.70
C GLY A 42 14.30 -2.48 14.79
N LEU A 43 13.14 -2.59 14.14
CA LEU A 43 12.37 -3.82 14.16
C LEU A 43 12.99 -4.90 13.24
N PRO A 44 13.03 -6.17 13.69
CA PRO A 44 13.29 -7.32 12.82
C PRO A 44 12.28 -7.39 11.66
N ALA A 45 12.67 -8.01 10.53
CA ALA A 45 11.91 -7.92 9.28
C ALA A 45 10.44 -8.34 9.42
N HIS A 46 10.16 -9.50 10.01
CA HIS A 46 8.79 -9.96 10.19
C HIS A 46 7.95 -9.05 11.09
N LEU A 47 8.53 -8.52 12.19
CA LEU A 47 7.86 -7.57 13.06
C LEU A 47 7.63 -6.23 12.37
N ALA A 48 8.60 -5.74 11.61
CA ALA A 48 8.48 -4.50 10.84
C ALA A 48 7.32 -4.58 9.84
N LEU A 49 7.27 -5.66 9.04
CA LEU A 49 6.22 -5.87 8.05
C LEU A 49 4.84 -6.03 8.69
N GLY A 50 4.71 -6.88 9.71
CA GLY A 50 3.41 -7.09 10.39
C GLY A 50 2.93 -5.83 11.13
N THR A 51 3.83 -5.10 11.80
CA THR A 51 3.51 -3.84 12.51
C THR A 51 3.10 -2.74 11.52
N ASN A 52 3.78 -2.65 10.38
CA ASN A 52 3.40 -1.77 9.28
C ASN A 52 1.98 -2.06 8.79
N LYS A 53 1.61 -3.32 8.63
CA LYS A 53 0.25 -3.70 8.20
C LYS A 53 -0.82 -3.25 9.18
N LEU A 54 -0.57 -3.29 10.50
CA LEU A 54 -1.50 -2.79 11.50
C LEU A 54 -1.74 -1.28 11.34
N SER A 55 -0.67 -0.49 11.28
CA SER A 55 -0.80 0.96 11.12
C SER A 55 -1.43 1.33 9.78
N SER A 56 -1.06 0.65 8.69
CA SER A 56 -1.62 0.88 7.36
C SER A 56 -3.10 0.50 7.29
N CYS A 57 -3.51 -0.61 7.91
CA CYS A 57 -4.90 -1.05 7.93
C CYS A 57 -5.83 0.03 8.52
N ILE A 58 -5.47 0.56 9.69
CA ILE A 58 -6.28 1.57 10.39
C ILE A 58 -6.32 2.88 9.58
N GLY A 59 -5.18 3.33 9.05
CA GLY A 59 -5.13 4.54 8.21
C GLY A 59 -5.88 4.38 6.89
N THR A 60 -5.70 3.24 6.20
CA THR A 60 -6.38 2.98 4.93
C THR A 60 -7.90 2.90 5.11
N ALA A 61 -8.39 2.42 6.26
CA ALA A 61 -9.83 2.44 6.57
C ALA A 61 -10.41 3.87 6.53
N VAL A 62 -9.64 4.87 6.98
CA VAL A 62 -10.05 6.28 6.91
C VAL A 62 -10.16 6.75 5.44
N SER A 63 -9.14 6.49 4.63
CA SER A 63 -9.20 6.89 3.21
C SER A 63 -10.27 6.11 2.44
N ALA A 64 -10.41 4.80 2.65
CA ALA A 64 -11.47 4.00 2.04
C ALA A 64 -12.87 4.53 2.39
N GLY A 65 -13.14 4.81 3.67
CA GLY A 65 -14.40 5.40 4.12
C GLY A 65 -14.69 6.76 3.45
N ARG A 66 -13.67 7.59 3.24
CA ARG A 66 -13.82 8.88 2.54
C ARG A 66 -14.16 8.70 1.06
N PHE A 67 -13.48 7.77 0.35
CA PHE A 67 -13.80 7.48 -1.06
C PHE A 67 -15.19 6.88 -1.20
N VAL A 68 -15.61 5.99 -0.28
CA VAL A 68 -16.98 5.45 -0.22
C VAL A 68 -17.99 6.56 -0.02
N LYS A 69 -17.78 7.44 0.96
CA LYS A 69 -18.70 8.56 1.25
C LYS A 69 -18.87 9.51 0.07
N ASN A 70 -17.84 9.66 -0.76
CA ASN A 70 -17.88 10.53 -1.95
C ASN A 70 -18.37 9.80 -3.22
N GLY A 71 -18.83 8.54 -3.14
CA GLY A 71 -19.38 7.80 -4.26
C GLY A 71 -18.36 7.33 -5.30
N TYR A 72 -17.08 7.29 -4.96
CA TYR A 72 -15.99 6.90 -5.87
C TYR A 72 -15.66 5.40 -5.82
N VAL A 73 -16.64 4.57 -5.48
CA VAL A 73 -16.50 3.12 -5.42
C VAL A 73 -17.51 2.44 -6.34
N ASP A 74 -17.02 1.60 -7.23
CA ASP A 74 -17.84 0.68 -8.01
C ASP A 74 -18.02 -0.62 -7.21
N TRP A 75 -19.15 -0.77 -6.53
CA TRP A 75 -19.40 -1.90 -5.64
C TRP A 75 -19.49 -3.25 -6.35
N LYS A 76 -19.87 -3.27 -7.65
CA LYS A 76 -19.90 -4.51 -8.44
C LYS A 76 -18.50 -5.07 -8.62
N LEU A 77 -17.51 -4.20 -8.76
CA LEU A 77 -16.10 -4.56 -8.82
C LEU A 77 -15.51 -4.73 -7.42
N GLY A 78 -15.88 -3.84 -6.48
CA GLY A 78 -15.28 -3.74 -5.16
C GLY A 78 -15.52 -4.94 -4.24
N ILE A 79 -16.76 -5.45 -4.16
CA ILE A 79 -17.09 -6.56 -3.24
C ILE A 79 -16.28 -7.84 -3.55
N PRO A 80 -16.25 -8.35 -4.80
CA PRO A 80 -15.40 -9.50 -5.11
C PRO A 80 -13.91 -9.20 -4.92
N SER A 81 -13.47 -7.97 -5.22
CA SER A 81 -12.08 -7.55 -5.03
C SER A 81 -11.66 -7.60 -3.57
N ILE A 82 -12.52 -7.23 -2.62
CA ILE A 82 -12.26 -7.34 -1.18
C ILE A 82 -11.97 -8.80 -0.80
N LEU A 83 -12.83 -9.73 -1.20
CA LEU A 83 -12.66 -11.16 -0.88
C LEU A 83 -11.38 -11.72 -1.48
N LEU A 84 -11.10 -11.40 -2.75
CA LEU A 84 -9.92 -11.86 -3.45
C LEU A 84 -8.63 -11.26 -2.86
N ALA A 85 -8.64 -9.98 -2.47
CA ALA A 85 -7.50 -9.35 -1.82
C ALA A 85 -7.24 -9.91 -0.42
N LEU A 86 -8.28 -10.19 0.36
CA LEU A 86 -8.15 -10.88 1.66
C LEU A 86 -7.48 -12.24 1.50
N LEU A 87 -7.96 -13.06 0.56
CA LEU A 87 -7.40 -14.38 0.29
C LEU A 87 -5.95 -14.27 -0.20
N GLY A 88 -5.70 -13.43 -1.21
CA GLY A 88 -4.37 -13.22 -1.76
C GLY A 88 -3.38 -12.78 -0.69
N SER A 89 -3.75 -11.79 0.12
CA SER A 89 -2.88 -11.24 1.15
C SER A 89 -2.60 -12.21 2.29
N HIS A 90 -3.58 -13.04 2.65
CA HIS A 90 -3.38 -14.12 3.63
C HIS A 90 -2.28 -15.09 3.15
N TRP A 91 -2.40 -15.61 1.92
CA TRP A 91 -1.40 -16.49 1.33
C TRP A 91 -0.04 -15.81 1.15
N GLY A 92 -0.05 -14.54 0.70
CA GLY A 92 1.16 -13.75 0.57
C GLY A 92 1.88 -13.56 1.91
N THR A 93 1.15 -13.31 2.99
CA THR A 93 1.73 -13.16 4.34
C THR A 93 2.25 -14.49 4.88
N LEU A 94 1.56 -15.60 4.64
CA LEU A 94 2.07 -16.92 5.02
C LEU A 94 3.40 -17.22 4.30
N LEU A 95 3.47 -16.92 3.01
CA LEU A 95 4.72 -17.06 2.24
C LEU A 95 5.82 -16.16 2.81
N GLN A 96 5.51 -14.90 3.14
CA GLN A 96 6.46 -13.97 3.78
C GLN A 96 6.98 -14.52 5.11
N LEU A 97 6.11 -15.11 5.94
CA LEU A 97 6.47 -15.67 7.23
C LEU A 97 7.31 -16.95 7.11
N SER A 98 7.24 -17.66 6.00
CA SER A 98 8.05 -18.86 5.74
C SER A 98 9.48 -18.58 5.26
N LEU A 99 9.79 -17.33 4.91
CA LEU A 99 11.10 -16.94 4.41
C LEU A 99 12.02 -16.44 5.55
N ASP A 100 13.31 -16.68 5.40
CA ASP A 100 14.32 -16.12 6.30
C ASP A 100 14.39 -14.60 6.20
N GLU A 101 14.70 -13.92 7.31
CA GLU A 101 14.84 -12.47 7.37
C GLU A 101 15.89 -11.91 6.38
N LYS A 102 16.95 -12.67 6.10
CA LYS A 102 17.96 -12.30 5.09
C LYS A 102 17.34 -12.23 3.69
N VAL A 103 16.53 -13.23 3.34
CA VAL A 103 15.83 -13.27 2.04
C VAL A 103 14.87 -12.10 1.90
N LEU A 104 14.12 -11.77 2.96
CA LEU A 104 13.22 -10.62 2.97
C LEU A 104 13.96 -9.30 2.75
N LYS A 105 15.12 -9.11 3.37
CA LYS A 105 15.96 -7.92 3.16
C LYS A 105 16.48 -7.84 1.72
N TRP A 106 16.95 -8.95 1.14
CA TRP A 106 17.37 -8.99 -0.28
C TRP A 106 16.22 -8.74 -1.24
N LEU A 107 15.04 -9.30 -0.96
CA LEU A 107 13.84 -9.03 -1.76
C LEU A 107 13.46 -7.54 -1.74
N LEU A 108 13.67 -6.86 -0.60
CA LEU A 108 13.51 -5.41 -0.47
C LEU A 108 14.34 -4.67 -1.50
N LEU A 109 15.61 -5.03 -1.61
CA LEU A 109 16.57 -4.42 -2.52
C LEU A 109 16.24 -4.66 -3.99
N ILE A 110 15.66 -5.83 -4.32
CA ILE A 110 15.33 -6.20 -5.70
C ILE A 110 13.96 -5.66 -6.13
N VAL A 111 12.96 -5.77 -5.26
CA VAL A 111 11.56 -5.42 -5.60
C VAL A 111 11.39 -3.90 -5.71
N LEU A 112 12.01 -3.12 -4.82
CA LEU A 112 11.90 -1.66 -4.87
C LEU A 112 12.34 -1.05 -6.22
N PRO A 113 13.47 -1.45 -6.85
CA PRO A 113 13.86 -0.98 -8.17
C PRO A 113 12.87 -1.33 -9.26
N ILE A 114 12.40 -2.59 -9.26
CA ILE A 114 11.45 -3.08 -10.26
C ILE A 114 10.17 -2.26 -10.18
N VAL A 115 9.66 -2.05 -8.97
CA VAL A 115 8.49 -1.20 -8.70
C VAL A 115 8.72 0.21 -9.24
N ALA A 116 9.87 0.81 -8.93
CA ALA A 116 10.22 2.14 -9.40
C ALA A 116 10.21 2.23 -10.93
N VAL A 117 10.86 1.29 -11.63
CA VAL A 117 10.93 1.27 -13.10
C VAL A 117 9.55 1.09 -13.74
N VAL A 118 8.73 0.17 -13.23
CA VAL A 118 7.38 -0.09 -13.76
C VAL A 118 6.52 1.16 -13.65
N VAL A 119 6.58 1.85 -12.53
CA VAL A 119 5.77 3.05 -12.30
C VAL A 119 6.33 4.28 -13.05
N LEU A 120 7.66 4.44 -13.19
CA LEU A 120 8.29 5.52 -13.97
C LEU A 120 7.94 5.47 -15.47
N ARG A 121 7.70 4.28 -16.02
CA ARG A 121 7.33 4.13 -17.43
C ARG A 121 5.91 4.58 -17.76
N GLN A 122 5.04 4.74 -16.77
CA GLN A 122 3.63 5.09 -17.01
C GLN A 122 3.37 6.59 -16.81
N ARG A 123 3.25 7.31 -17.92
CA ARG A 123 3.18 8.79 -17.94
C ARG A 123 1.77 9.38 -17.81
N GLN A 124 0.69 8.63 -18.05
CA GLN A 124 -0.67 9.21 -18.08
C GLN A 124 -1.71 8.29 -17.42
N LEU A 125 -2.40 8.83 -16.43
CA LEU A 125 -3.58 8.21 -15.84
C LEU A 125 -4.84 8.80 -16.49
N PRO A 126 -5.76 8.00 -17.03
CA PRO A 126 -6.96 8.48 -17.71
C PRO A 126 -7.92 9.18 -16.73
N GLU A 127 -8.48 10.31 -17.15
CA GLU A 127 -9.50 11.04 -16.39
C GLU A 127 -10.91 10.54 -16.69
N GLN A 128 -11.08 9.82 -17.80
CA GLN A 128 -12.36 9.29 -18.24
C GLN A 128 -12.33 7.76 -18.32
N ARG A 129 -13.45 7.16 -17.97
CA ARG A 129 -13.65 5.72 -18.10
C ARG A 129 -13.62 5.34 -19.58
N ARG A 130 -12.87 4.30 -19.95
CA ARG A 130 -12.81 3.78 -21.32
C ARG A 130 -13.96 2.79 -21.55
N GLU A 131 -14.52 2.81 -22.73
CA GLU A 131 -15.43 1.75 -23.16
C GLU A 131 -14.72 0.40 -23.20
N MET A 132 -15.27 -0.56 -22.49
CA MET A 132 -14.76 -1.91 -22.38
C MET A 132 -15.88 -2.84 -21.95
N ASP A 133 -15.86 -4.08 -22.43
CA ASP A 133 -16.77 -5.12 -21.92
C ASP A 133 -16.66 -5.28 -20.41
N GLU A 134 -17.81 -5.25 -19.72
CA GLU A 134 -17.88 -5.27 -18.25
C GLU A 134 -17.32 -6.58 -17.67
N ARG A 135 -17.47 -7.71 -18.37
CA ARG A 135 -16.90 -9.00 -17.93
C ARG A 135 -15.37 -8.96 -17.98
N ARG A 136 -14.81 -8.40 -19.04
CA ARG A 136 -13.36 -8.23 -19.19
C ARG A 136 -12.81 -7.29 -18.12
N ARG A 137 -13.50 -6.17 -17.87
CA ARG A 137 -13.14 -5.20 -16.81
C ARG A 137 -13.12 -5.89 -15.45
N ALA A 138 -14.19 -6.61 -15.12
CA ALA A 138 -14.31 -7.34 -13.87
C ALA A 138 -13.18 -8.37 -13.70
N ALA A 139 -12.91 -9.16 -14.74
CA ALA A 139 -11.84 -10.16 -14.71
C ALA A 139 -10.46 -9.52 -14.43
N VAL A 140 -10.14 -8.38 -15.08
CA VAL A 140 -8.88 -7.66 -14.85
C VAL A 140 -8.79 -7.15 -13.40
N VAL A 141 -9.86 -6.50 -12.90
CA VAL A 141 -9.90 -5.94 -11.55
C VAL A 141 -9.78 -7.04 -10.49
N TRP A 142 -10.51 -8.12 -10.65
CA TRP A 142 -10.52 -9.22 -9.69
C TRP A 142 -9.20 -10.00 -9.66
N LEU A 143 -8.65 -10.31 -10.84
CA LEU A 143 -7.34 -10.97 -10.94
C LEU A 143 -6.24 -10.09 -10.34
N ALA A 144 -6.24 -8.80 -10.66
CA ALA A 144 -5.29 -7.85 -10.07
C ALA A 144 -5.45 -7.75 -8.55
N SER A 145 -6.68 -7.74 -8.04
CA SER A 145 -6.95 -7.70 -6.60
C SER A 145 -6.39 -8.93 -5.87
N PHE A 146 -6.50 -10.11 -6.46
CA PHE A 146 -5.93 -11.33 -5.89
C PHE A 146 -4.39 -11.33 -5.96
N VAL A 147 -3.82 -11.09 -7.14
CA VAL A 147 -2.37 -11.19 -7.37
C VAL A 147 -1.63 -10.07 -6.64
N VAL A 148 -2.08 -8.82 -6.81
CA VAL A 148 -1.45 -7.66 -6.16
C VAL A 148 -1.77 -7.62 -4.66
N GLY A 149 -2.94 -8.13 -4.25
CA GLY A 149 -3.26 -8.37 -2.84
C GLY A 149 -2.32 -9.40 -2.22
N GLY A 150 -1.98 -10.47 -2.96
CA GLY A 150 -0.96 -11.45 -2.57
C GLY A 150 0.42 -10.83 -2.42
N TYR A 151 0.83 -10.01 -3.40
CA TYR A 151 2.05 -9.23 -3.30
C TYR A 151 2.04 -8.27 -2.09
N ASP A 152 0.91 -7.62 -1.82
CA ASP A 152 0.75 -6.74 -0.65
C ASP A 152 0.92 -7.50 0.67
N GLY A 153 0.34 -8.70 0.77
CA GLY A 153 0.54 -9.58 1.92
C GLY A 153 1.97 -10.06 2.07
N PHE A 154 2.62 -10.36 0.95
CA PHE A 154 4.00 -10.82 0.92
C PHE A 154 4.99 -9.71 1.28
N TYR A 155 4.81 -8.51 0.71
CA TYR A 155 5.78 -7.44 0.86
C TYR A 155 5.16 -6.04 0.99
N GLY A 156 4.35 -5.59 0.05
CA GLY A 156 3.49 -4.42 0.10
C GLY A 156 3.94 -3.10 -0.53
N PRO A 157 5.24 -2.72 -0.60
CA PRO A 157 5.61 -1.44 -1.18
C PRO A 157 5.11 -1.24 -2.61
N GLY A 158 4.39 -0.14 -2.86
CA GLY A 158 3.91 0.19 -4.20
C GLY A 158 2.57 -0.45 -4.60
N THR A 159 1.98 -1.31 -3.77
CA THR A 159 0.70 -2.00 -4.04
C THR A 159 -0.39 -1.07 -4.56
N GLY A 160 -0.65 0.02 -3.84
CA GLY A 160 -1.69 0.97 -4.25
C GLY A 160 -1.42 1.61 -5.60
N THR A 161 -0.17 1.92 -5.89
CA THR A 161 0.24 2.47 -7.19
C THR A 161 0.07 1.43 -8.31
N PHE A 162 0.46 0.17 -8.08
CA PHE A 162 0.26 -0.91 -9.07
C PHE A 162 -1.21 -1.13 -9.37
N LEU A 163 -2.04 -1.24 -8.33
CA LEU A 163 -3.48 -1.39 -8.50
C LEU A 163 -4.07 -0.21 -9.26
N LEU A 164 -3.68 1.03 -8.90
CA LEU A 164 -4.15 2.23 -9.57
C LEU A 164 -3.82 2.21 -11.07
N LEU A 165 -2.60 1.84 -11.40
CA LEU A 165 -2.15 1.72 -12.77
C LEU A 165 -2.93 0.65 -13.53
N ILE A 166 -3.07 -0.55 -12.97
CA ILE A 166 -3.81 -1.65 -13.60
C ILE A 166 -5.28 -1.26 -13.79
N PHE A 167 -5.91 -0.68 -12.77
CA PHE A 167 -7.33 -0.30 -12.83
C PHE A 167 -7.57 0.81 -13.85
N CYS A 168 -6.68 1.79 -13.95
CA CYS A 168 -6.79 2.86 -14.93
C CYS A 168 -6.46 2.39 -16.34
N THR A 169 -5.36 1.64 -16.53
CA THR A 169 -4.83 1.35 -17.88
C THR A 169 -5.39 0.08 -18.49
N LEU A 170 -5.49 -1.01 -17.71
CA LEU A 170 -5.94 -2.32 -18.19
C LEU A 170 -7.45 -2.52 -18.00
N ALA A 171 -8.02 -2.07 -16.85
CA ALA A 171 -9.47 -2.15 -16.63
C ALA A 171 -10.24 -0.92 -17.14
N GLY A 172 -9.54 0.14 -17.55
CA GLY A 172 -10.14 1.32 -18.17
C GLY A 172 -11.03 2.14 -17.22
N LEU A 173 -10.77 2.08 -15.90
CA LEU A 173 -11.47 2.92 -14.92
C LEU A 173 -10.91 4.35 -14.96
N ASP A 174 -11.78 5.33 -14.71
CA ASP A 174 -11.34 6.68 -14.42
C ASP A 174 -10.57 6.76 -13.10
N LEU A 175 -9.73 7.76 -12.96
CA LEU A 175 -8.82 7.91 -11.81
C LEU A 175 -9.53 7.91 -10.45
N ARG A 176 -10.72 8.54 -10.34
CA ARG A 176 -11.44 8.63 -9.05
C ARG A 176 -12.03 7.28 -8.65
N THR A 177 -12.71 6.61 -9.58
CA THR A 177 -13.27 5.28 -9.36
C THR A 177 -12.17 4.25 -9.12
N ALA A 178 -11.07 4.31 -9.87
CA ALA A 178 -9.90 3.46 -9.65
C ALA A 178 -9.33 3.68 -8.24
N SER A 179 -9.10 4.94 -7.84
CA SER A 179 -8.58 5.27 -6.50
C SER A 179 -9.48 4.74 -5.39
N GLY A 180 -10.80 4.88 -5.50
CA GLY A 180 -11.76 4.37 -4.52
C GLY A 180 -11.69 2.86 -4.37
N ASN A 181 -11.71 2.11 -5.49
CA ASN A 181 -11.61 0.65 -5.47
C ASN A 181 -10.23 0.18 -4.99
N VAL A 182 -9.15 0.87 -5.34
CA VAL A 182 -7.80 0.59 -4.81
C VAL A 182 -7.77 0.70 -3.28
N LYS A 183 -8.43 1.70 -2.68
CA LYS A 183 -8.47 1.82 -1.21
C LYS A 183 -9.24 0.68 -0.55
N LEU A 184 -10.30 0.16 -1.18
CA LEU A 184 -10.98 -1.05 -0.70
C LEU A 184 -10.08 -2.29 -0.76
N VAL A 185 -9.38 -2.49 -1.88
CA VAL A 185 -8.45 -3.62 -2.07
C VAL A 185 -7.30 -3.52 -1.06
N ASN A 186 -6.69 -2.34 -0.89
CA ASN A 186 -5.62 -2.12 0.08
C ASN A 186 -6.08 -2.34 1.53
N LEU A 187 -7.28 -1.90 1.88
CA LEU A 187 -7.85 -2.15 3.20
C LEU A 187 -8.02 -3.66 3.44
N ALA A 188 -8.60 -4.35 2.47
CA ALA A 188 -8.82 -5.78 2.55
C ALA A 188 -7.51 -6.57 2.65
N SER A 189 -6.52 -6.24 1.82
CA SER A 189 -5.21 -6.90 1.87
C SER A 189 -4.47 -6.62 3.18
N ASN A 190 -4.53 -5.39 3.70
CA ASN A 190 -3.96 -5.07 5.01
C ASN A 190 -4.68 -5.83 6.14
N LEU A 191 -6.02 -5.97 6.09
CA LEU A 191 -6.78 -6.76 7.06
C LEU A 191 -6.34 -8.23 7.05
N GLY A 192 -6.25 -8.86 5.88
CA GLY A 192 -5.78 -10.25 5.75
C GLY A 192 -4.36 -10.43 6.28
N SER A 193 -3.47 -9.48 5.98
CA SER A 193 -2.07 -9.51 6.43
C SER A 193 -1.95 -9.29 7.94
N VAL A 194 -2.68 -8.31 8.50
CA VAL A 194 -2.69 -8.05 9.96
C VAL A 194 -3.20 -9.26 10.71
N PHE A 195 -4.32 -9.84 10.28
CA PHE A 195 -4.87 -11.03 10.91
C PHE A 195 -3.85 -12.17 10.94
N THR A 196 -3.23 -12.46 9.79
CA THR A 196 -2.23 -13.51 9.68
C THR A 196 -0.99 -13.23 10.53
N SER A 197 -0.50 -11.98 10.54
CA SER A 197 0.67 -11.58 11.31
C SER A 197 0.41 -11.60 12.82
N LEU A 198 -0.81 -11.22 13.26
CA LEU A 198 -1.22 -11.29 14.67
C LEU A 198 -1.29 -12.72 15.17
N MET A 199 -1.89 -13.63 14.39
CA MET A 199 -1.98 -15.05 14.72
C MET A 199 -0.59 -15.70 14.87
N ASN A 200 0.42 -15.16 14.18
CA ASN A 200 1.81 -15.65 14.24
C ASN A 200 2.70 -14.83 15.20
N GLY A 201 2.14 -13.91 16.00
CA GLY A 201 2.90 -13.10 16.97
C GLY A 201 3.92 -12.15 16.32
N LYS A 202 3.72 -11.76 15.06
CA LYS A 202 4.63 -10.91 14.29
C LYS A 202 4.16 -9.45 14.18
N VAL A 203 3.52 -8.94 15.23
CA VAL A 203 3.08 -7.54 15.32
C VAL A 203 3.51 -6.94 16.65
N PHE A 204 4.21 -5.82 16.61
CA PHE A 204 4.48 -5.02 17.82
C PHE A 204 3.30 -4.07 18.04
N LEU A 205 2.30 -4.53 18.81
CA LEU A 205 1.00 -3.86 18.96
C LEU A 205 1.12 -2.39 19.36
N LEU A 206 1.89 -2.08 20.41
CA LEU A 206 1.98 -0.71 20.92
C LEU A 206 2.56 0.26 19.89
N LEU A 207 3.67 -0.12 19.24
CA LEU A 207 4.28 0.71 18.20
C LEU A 207 3.40 0.80 16.95
N GLY A 208 2.70 -0.29 16.62
CA GLY A 208 1.73 -0.32 15.52
C GLY A 208 0.53 0.61 15.76
N LEU A 209 0.02 0.71 17.01
CA LEU A 209 -1.06 1.63 17.37
C LEU A 209 -0.60 3.09 17.35
N ILE A 210 0.62 3.37 17.81
CA ILE A 210 1.23 4.72 17.69
C ILE A 210 1.35 5.10 16.21
N GLY A 211 1.87 4.18 15.37
CA GLY A 211 1.92 4.37 13.93
C GLY A 211 0.53 4.53 13.31
N ALA A 212 -0.48 3.81 13.80
CA ALA A 212 -1.86 3.93 13.34
C ALA A 212 -2.45 5.33 13.56
N ALA A 213 -2.19 5.95 14.71
CA ALA A 213 -2.61 7.34 14.96
C ALA A 213 -2.00 8.31 13.94
N ALA A 214 -0.71 8.19 13.66
CA ALA A 214 -0.03 8.97 12.62
C ALA A 214 -0.57 8.65 11.22
N SER A 215 -0.88 7.37 10.96
CA SER A 215 -1.44 6.90 9.69
C SER A 215 -2.84 7.47 9.43
N VAL A 216 -3.70 7.52 10.44
CA VAL A 216 -5.03 8.16 10.36
C VAL A 216 -4.91 9.62 9.91
N ALA A 217 -4.02 10.40 10.55
CA ALA A 217 -3.81 11.79 10.20
C ALA A 217 -3.31 11.94 8.75
N GLY A 218 -2.30 11.16 8.35
CA GLY A 218 -1.76 11.18 6.99
C GLY A 218 -2.81 10.80 5.93
N HIS A 219 -3.51 9.68 6.13
CA HIS A 219 -4.58 9.24 5.22
C HIS A 219 -5.75 10.21 5.15
N TYR A 220 -6.13 10.82 6.27
CA TYR A 220 -7.21 11.82 6.29
C TYR A 220 -6.85 13.03 5.43
N ILE A 221 -5.68 13.59 5.59
CA ILE A 221 -5.24 14.75 4.80
C ILE A 221 -5.02 14.35 3.34
N GLY A 222 -4.25 13.29 3.08
CA GLY A 222 -3.91 12.84 1.73
C GLY A 222 -5.12 12.48 0.88
N SER A 223 -6.06 11.69 1.42
CA SER A 223 -7.29 11.34 0.69
C SER A 223 -8.19 12.53 0.43
N GLY A 224 -8.20 13.52 1.35
CA GLY A 224 -8.92 14.77 1.15
C GLY A 224 -8.42 15.54 -0.06
N LEU A 225 -7.12 15.65 -0.22
CA LEU A 225 -6.49 16.30 -1.36
C LEU A 225 -6.75 15.52 -2.66
N ALA A 226 -6.63 14.18 -2.64
CA ALA A 226 -6.91 13.35 -3.80
C ALA A 226 -8.36 13.47 -4.30
N ILE A 227 -9.32 13.52 -3.37
CA ILE A 227 -10.75 13.67 -3.70
C ILE A 227 -11.03 15.06 -4.26
N LYS A 228 -10.44 16.12 -3.68
CA LYS A 228 -10.67 17.51 -4.08
C LYS A 228 -10.01 17.82 -5.43
N ASP A 229 -8.74 17.53 -5.57
CA ASP A 229 -7.90 18.03 -6.66
C ASP A 229 -7.54 16.95 -7.71
N GLY A 230 -7.89 15.69 -7.45
CA GLY A 230 -7.79 14.58 -8.41
C GLY A 230 -6.42 14.45 -9.06
N SER A 231 -6.39 14.44 -10.40
CA SER A 231 -5.17 14.23 -11.19
C SER A 231 -4.06 15.26 -10.96
N ARG A 232 -4.41 16.50 -10.55
CA ARG A 232 -3.42 17.55 -10.30
C ARG A 232 -2.47 17.21 -9.16
N ILE A 233 -2.96 16.48 -8.13
CA ILE A 233 -2.16 16.10 -6.95
C ILE A 233 -1.69 14.67 -7.05
N VAL A 234 -2.51 13.74 -7.52
CA VAL A 234 -2.15 12.32 -7.61
C VAL A 234 -0.93 12.12 -8.51
N ARG A 235 -0.89 12.75 -9.68
CA ARG A 235 0.24 12.61 -10.64
C ARG A 235 1.60 13.03 -10.06
N PRO A 236 1.78 14.27 -9.54
CA PRO A 236 3.08 14.68 -9.00
C PRO A 236 3.49 13.88 -7.77
N VAL A 237 2.54 13.44 -6.94
CA VAL A 237 2.85 12.59 -5.77
C VAL A 237 3.28 11.20 -6.20
N VAL A 238 2.63 10.59 -7.19
CA VAL A 238 3.12 9.34 -7.81
C VAL A 238 4.55 9.53 -8.31
N LEU A 239 4.83 10.58 -9.05
CA LEU A 239 6.18 10.87 -9.57
C LEU A 239 7.21 11.09 -8.44
N LEU A 240 6.81 11.80 -7.37
CA LEU A 240 7.67 12.00 -6.19
C LEU A 240 8.01 10.67 -5.51
N VAL A 241 7.01 9.81 -5.29
CA VAL A 241 7.20 8.47 -4.71
C VAL A 241 8.19 7.67 -5.55
N LEU A 242 8.09 7.78 -6.86
CA LEU A 242 8.98 7.12 -7.80
C LEU A 242 10.39 7.65 -7.78
N ALA A 243 10.53 8.97 -7.71
CA ALA A 243 11.84 9.62 -7.60
C ALA A 243 12.54 9.19 -6.29
N LEU A 244 11.81 9.15 -5.17
CA LEU A 244 12.32 8.68 -3.89
C LEU A 244 12.74 7.21 -3.94
N LEU A 245 11.96 6.37 -4.64
CA LEU A 245 12.34 4.98 -4.89
C LEU A 245 13.62 4.88 -5.71
N ALA A 246 13.71 5.61 -6.81
CA ALA A 246 14.89 5.60 -7.67
C ALA A 246 16.15 6.03 -6.91
N VAL A 247 16.07 7.12 -6.14
CA VAL A 247 17.21 7.64 -5.33
C VAL A 247 17.66 6.62 -4.29
N LYS A 248 16.75 5.85 -3.69
CA LYS A 248 17.12 4.84 -2.69
C LYS A 248 17.73 3.59 -3.32
N VAL A 249 17.27 3.23 -4.50
CA VAL A 249 17.59 1.96 -5.15
C VAL A 249 18.84 2.03 -6.01
N VAL A 250 19.07 3.16 -6.70
CA VAL A 250 20.23 3.30 -7.60
C VAL A 250 21.56 3.11 -6.87
N PRO A 251 21.81 3.67 -5.68
CA PRO A 251 23.06 3.40 -4.96
C PRO A 251 23.23 1.94 -4.53
N GLU A 252 22.12 1.24 -4.20
CA GLU A 252 22.17 -0.16 -3.74
C GLU A 252 22.42 -1.16 -4.87
N LEU A 253 22.27 -0.74 -6.14
CA LEU A 253 22.60 -1.54 -7.33
C LEU A 253 24.11 -1.51 -7.67
N PHE A 254 24.86 -0.57 -7.11
CA PHE A 254 26.29 -0.37 -7.38
C PHE A 254 27.20 -0.72 -6.18
N VAL A 255 26.64 -1.23 -5.09
CA VAL A 255 27.34 -1.75 -3.92
C VAL A 255 27.13 -3.25 -3.79
#